data_3b5987ba1c469bbfd4686bc57743405e
#
_entry.id   3b5987ba1c469bbfd4686bc57743405e
#
_cell.length_a   1.000
_cell.length_b   1.000
_cell.length_c   1.000
_cell.angle_alpha   90.00
_cell.angle_beta   90.00
_cell.angle_gamma   90.00
#
_symmetry.space_group_name_H-M   'P 1'
#
loop_
_entity.id
_entity.type
_entity.pdbx_description
1 polymer ?
#
loop_
_entity_poly.entity_id
_entity_poly.type
_entity_poly.pdbx_seq_one_letter_code
_entity_poly.pdbx_strand_id
1 'polypeptide(L)'
;MWTDKPPRRRTYLWQRPDWPQWQWDAAALAAPLAQVHRAQGHLAGRMAELGLAQRDQATLQALTQEVITTSAIEGEALDLDAVRSSIARRLGVDIGALAPADRNVDGVV
;
A
#
# COMPACT_ATOMS: atom_id res chain seq x y z
N MET A 1 -30.80 -13.01 26.91
CA MET A 1 -31.49 -11.74 26.91
C MET A 1 -30.79 -10.78 25.97
N TRP A 2 -31.42 -10.50 24.87
CA TRP A 2 -30.87 -9.58 23.88
C TRP A 2 -31.19 -8.16 24.34
N THR A 3 -30.20 -7.41 24.79
CA THR A 3 -30.35 -5.96 24.93
C THR A 3 -30.27 -5.37 23.55
N ASP A 4 -31.43 -4.99 23.02
CA ASP A 4 -31.55 -4.25 21.77
C ASP A 4 -30.91 -2.86 21.98
N LYS A 5 -29.61 -2.80 21.86
CA LYS A 5 -28.89 -1.52 21.82
C LYS A 5 -29.21 -0.88 20.47
N PRO A 6 -29.87 0.27 20.44
CA PRO A 6 -30.15 0.92 19.17
C PRO A 6 -28.83 1.05 18.36
N PRO A 7 -28.88 0.85 17.05
CA PRO A 7 -27.70 0.97 16.23
C PRO A 7 -27.07 2.35 16.46
N ARG A 8 -25.82 2.38 16.92
CA ARG A 8 -25.09 3.64 17.07
C ARG A 8 -25.13 4.31 15.71
N ARG A 9 -25.78 5.45 15.60
CA ARG A 9 -25.74 6.28 14.40
C ARG A 9 -24.26 6.47 14.05
N ARG A 10 -23.84 5.90 12.92
CA ARG A 10 -22.48 6.10 12.41
C ARG A 10 -22.36 7.56 12.01
N THR A 11 -21.68 8.33 12.83
CA THR A 11 -21.35 9.72 12.51
C THR A 11 -20.12 9.74 11.64
N TYR A 12 -20.20 10.36 10.47
CA TYR A 12 -19.04 10.55 9.62
C TYR A 12 -18.09 11.59 10.25
N LEU A 13 -16.80 11.49 9.93
CA LEU A 13 -15.78 12.39 10.48
C LEU A 13 -16.09 13.86 10.22
N TRP A 14 -16.57 14.18 9.02
CA TRP A 14 -16.93 15.55 8.63
C TRP A 14 -18.16 16.10 9.35
N GLN A 15 -18.95 15.23 9.99
CA GLN A 15 -20.14 15.64 10.79
C GLN A 15 -19.78 15.95 12.24
N ARG A 16 -18.55 15.73 12.65
CA ARG A 16 -18.12 16.01 14.03
C ARG A 16 -17.98 17.51 14.25
N PRO A 17 -18.34 18.00 15.48
CA PRO A 17 -18.21 19.42 15.81
C PRO A 17 -16.77 19.96 15.75
N ASP A 18 -15.79 19.08 15.98
CA ASP A 18 -14.35 19.37 15.97
C ASP A 18 -13.69 19.28 14.58
N TRP A 19 -14.47 18.97 13.53
CA TRP A 19 -14.00 18.96 12.17
C TRP A 19 -13.50 20.36 11.72
N PRO A 20 -12.33 20.50 11.10
CA PRO A 20 -11.33 19.48 10.72
C PRO A 20 -10.20 19.28 11.75
N GLN A 21 -10.33 19.75 12.99
CA GLN A 21 -9.35 19.56 14.04
C GLN A 21 -9.36 18.11 14.52
N TRP A 22 -8.34 17.36 14.11
CA TRP A 22 -8.16 15.97 14.46
C TRP A 22 -7.64 15.81 15.88
N GLN A 23 -8.29 14.93 16.63
CA GLN A 23 -7.83 14.55 17.97
C GLN A 23 -7.67 13.03 18.03
N TRP A 24 -6.64 12.57 18.70
CA TRP A 24 -6.36 11.16 18.91
C TRP A 24 -5.82 10.93 20.32
N ASP A 25 -6.01 9.71 20.82
CA ASP A 25 -5.46 9.29 22.10
C ASP A 25 -4.03 8.78 21.89
N ALA A 26 -3.04 9.63 22.20
CA ALA A 26 -1.63 9.31 22.03
C ALA A 26 -1.20 8.14 22.93
N ALA A 27 -1.76 8.03 24.14
CA ALA A 27 -1.45 6.94 25.05
C ALA A 27 -1.96 5.58 24.53
N ALA A 28 -3.18 5.55 23.96
CA ALA A 28 -3.74 4.34 23.36
C ALA A 28 -2.99 3.90 22.10
N LEU A 29 -2.39 4.83 21.37
CA LEU A 29 -1.65 4.57 20.14
C LEU A 29 -0.19 4.21 20.36
N ALA A 30 0.37 4.48 21.54
CA ALA A 30 1.81 4.30 21.80
C ALA A 30 2.28 2.86 21.57
N ALA A 31 1.58 1.85 22.09
CA ALA A 31 1.94 0.44 21.90
C ALA A 31 1.78 -0.04 20.46
N PRO A 32 0.65 0.20 19.75
CA PRO A 32 0.52 -0.15 18.34
C PRO A 32 1.57 0.54 17.46
N LEU A 33 1.87 1.82 17.68
CA LEU A 33 2.89 2.54 16.91
C LEU A 33 4.29 1.98 17.15
N ALA A 34 4.61 1.60 18.38
CA ALA A 34 5.89 0.95 18.70
C ALA A 34 6.04 -0.39 17.96
N GLN A 35 4.96 -1.16 17.83
CA GLN A 35 4.96 -2.41 17.06
C GLN A 35 5.20 -2.15 15.56
N VAL A 36 4.54 -1.15 15.00
CA VAL A 36 4.73 -0.75 13.59
C VAL A 36 6.18 -0.32 13.35
N HIS A 37 6.73 0.55 14.18
CA HIS A 37 8.12 1.01 14.05
C HIS A 37 9.12 -0.13 14.17
N ARG A 38 8.87 -1.08 15.07
CA ARG A 38 9.71 -2.28 15.21
C ARG A 38 9.67 -3.15 13.97
N ALA A 39 8.48 -3.38 13.41
CA ALA A 39 8.32 -4.15 12.18
C ALA A 39 8.98 -3.47 10.98
N GLN A 40 8.84 -2.14 10.86
CA GLN A 40 9.51 -1.35 9.83
C GLN A 40 11.04 -1.41 9.97
N GLY A 41 11.58 -1.26 11.18
CA GLY A 41 13.00 -1.35 11.44
C GLY A 41 13.57 -2.74 11.14
N HIS A 42 12.82 -3.80 11.48
CA HIS A 42 13.20 -5.17 11.16
C HIS A 42 13.24 -5.40 9.65
N LEU A 43 12.23 -4.97 8.92
CA LEU A 43 12.18 -5.08 7.46
C LEU A 43 13.32 -4.28 6.81
N ALA A 44 13.53 -3.04 7.24
CA ALA A 44 14.63 -2.19 6.72
C ALA A 44 15.99 -2.84 6.94
N GLY A 45 16.22 -3.44 8.12
CA GLY A 45 17.44 -4.17 8.44
C GLY A 45 17.66 -5.37 7.51
N ARG A 46 16.62 -6.15 7.27
CA ARG A 46 16.69 -7.28 6.33
C ARG A 46 16.94 -6.83 4.90
N MET A 47 16.29 -5.76 4.46
CA MET A 47 16.52 -5.19 3.12
C MET A 47 17.94 -4.67 2.96
N ALA A 48 18.55 -4.14 4.01
CA ALA A 48 19.93 -3.65 3.98
C ALA A 48 20.96 -4.77 3.76
N GLU A 49 20.64 -6.01 4.13
CA GLU A 49 21.50 -7.19 3.94
C GLU A 49 21.45 -7.74 2.51
N LEU A 50 20.44 -7.34 1.72
CA LEU A 50 20.29 -7.80 0.34
C LEU A 50 21.21 -7.04 -0.61
N GLY A 51 21.65 -7.69 -1.68
CA GLY A 51 22.33 -7.04 -2.81
C GLY A 51 21.39 -6.11 -3.58
N LEU A 52 21.94 -5.18 -4.36
CA LEU A 52 21.15 -4.20 -5.13
C LEU A 52 20.12 -4.88 -6.05
N ALA A 53 20.53 -5.91 -6.78
CA ALA A 53 19.64 -6.63 -7.69
C ALA A 53 18.46 -7.27 -6.95
N GLN A 54 18.68 -7.84 -5.76
CA GLN A 54 17.62 -8.45 -4.94
C GLN A 54 16.70 -7.39 -4.36
N ARG A 55 17.21 -6.22 -3.97
CA ARG A 55 16.38 -5.08 -3.52
C ARG A 55 15.49 -4.58 -4.65
N ASP A 56 16.04 -4.43 -5.84
CA ASP A 56 15.29 -3.99 -7.01
C ASP A 56 14.17 -4.97 -7.36
N GLN A 57 14.47 -6.27 -7.31
CA GLN A 57 13.44 -7.31 -7.50
C GLN A 57 12.35 -7.26 -6.43
N ALA A 58 12.71 -7.13 -5.16
CA ALA A 58 11.75 -7.05 -4.07
C ALA A 58 10.87 -5.81 -4.20
N THR A 59 11.45 -4.66 -4.53
CA THR A 59 10.73 -3.41 -4.77
C THR A 59 9.78 -3.54 -5.96
N LEU A 60 10.26 -4.08 -7.07
CA LEU A 60 9.46 -4.30 -8.26
C LEU A 60 8.27 -5.22 -7.97
N GLN A 61 8.49 -6.32 -7.27
CA GLN A 61 7.43 -7.26 -6.89
C GLN A 61 6.39 -6.61 -5.98
N ALA A 62 6.82 -5.88 -4.95
CA ALA A 62 5.93 -5.21 -4.02
C ALA A 62 5.06 -4.15 -4.71
N LEU A 63 5.65 -3.30 -5.54
CA LEU A 63 4.93 -2.25 -6.28
C LEU A 63 3.98 -2.85 -7.31
N THR A 64 4.39 -3.91 -8.01
CA THR A 64 3.54 -4.61 -8.98
C THR A 64 2.31 -5.20 -8.29
N GLN A 65 2.51 -5.87 -7.16
CA GLN A 65 1.42 -6.45 -6.39
C GLN A 65 0.47 -5.38 -5.85
N GLU A 66 1.00 -4.27 -5.37
CA GLU A 66 0.21 -3.15 -4.87
C GLU A 66 -0.69 -2.56 -5.96
N VAL A 67 -0.15 -2.27 -7.14
CA VAL A 67 -0.92 -1.75 -8.27
C VAL A 67 -2.01 -2.71 -8.70
N ILE A 68 -1.69 -3.99 -8.87
CA ILE A 68 -2.66 -5.03 -9.27
C ILE A 68 -3.79 -5.14 -8.24
N THR A 69 -3.46 -5.23 -6.97
CA THR A 69 -4.44 -5.41 -5.90
C THR A 69 -5.32 -4.17 -5.72
N THR A 70 -4.74 -2.99 -5.73
CA THR A 70 -5.48 -1.73 -5.58
C THR A 70 -6.43 -1.52 -6.76
N SER A 71 -5.97 -1.76 -7.98
CA SER A 71 -6.81 -1.64 -9.17
C SER A 71 -7.93 -2.68 -9.19
N ALA A 72 -7.69 -3.90 -8.73
CA ALA A 72 -8.70 -4.95 -8.63
C ALA A 72 -9.83 -4.58 -7.64
N ILE A 73 -9.51 -3.92 -6.53
CA ILE A 73 -10.50 -3.40 -5.57
C ILE A 73 -11.45 -2.40 -6.25
N GLU A 74 -10.95 -1.63 -7.20
CA GLU A 74 -11.74 -0.67 -7.98
C GLU A 74 -12.41 -1.27 -9.23
N GLY A 75 -12.30 -2.59 -9.42
CA GLY A 75 -12.90 -3.31 -10.54
C GLY A 75 -12.06 -3.31 -11.83
N GLU A 76 -10.80 -2.87 -11.75
CA GLU A 76 -9.87 -2.86 -12.88
C GLU A 76 -8.98 -4.10 -12.86
N ALA A 77 -9.08 -4.94 -13.86
CA ALA A 77 -8.19 -6.08 -14.06
C ALA A 77 -7.04 -5.67 -14.99
N LEU A 78 -5.86 -5.46 -14.41
CA LEU A 78 -4.67 -5.10 -15.17
C LEU A 78 -3.81 -6.34 -15.48
N ASP A 79 -3.15 -6.33 -16.63
CA ASP A 79 -2.21 -7.38 -17.00
C ASP A 79 -0.95 -7.28 -16.16
N LEU A 80 -0.58 -8.38 -15.48
CA LEU A 80 0.56 -8.45 -14.58
C LEU A 80 1.87 -8.09 -15.27
N ASP A 81 2.12 -8.62 -16.47
CA ASP A 81 3.35 -8.37 -17.21
C ASP A 81 3.46 -6.93 -17.67
N ALA A 82 2.34 -6.31 -18.09
CA ALA A 82 2.29 -4.90 -18.46
C ALA A 82 2.57 -3.99 -17.27
N VAL A 83 1.99 -4.26 -16.11
CA VAL A 83 2.24 -3.50 -14.86
C VAL A 83 3.69 -3.63 -14.45
N ARG A 84 4.20 -4.85 -14.38
CA ARG A 84 5.59 -5.12 -13.99
C ARG A 84 6.58 -4.42 -14.93
N SER A 85 6.35 -4.46 -16.22
CA SER A 85 7.19 -3.81 -17.22
C SER A 85 7.16 -2.29 -17.11
N SER A 86 5.97 -1.70 -16.86
CA SER A 86 5.81 -0.26 -16.67
C SER A 86 6.57 0.23 -15.44
N ILE A 87 6.45 -0.48 -14.31
CA ILE A 87 7.18 -0.15 -13.09
C ILE A 87 8.69 -0.30 -13.30
N ALA A 88 9.13 -1.40 -13.93
CA ALA A 88 10.55 -1.64 -14.22
C ALA A 88 11.15 -0.53 -15.08
N ARG A 89 10.43 -0.05 -16.09
CA ARG A 89 10.88 1.09 -16.91
C ARG A 89 11.07 2.35 -16.09
N ARG A 90 10.14 2.66 -15.19
CA ARG A 90 10.22 3.85 -14.33
C ARG A 90 11.34 3.78 -13.30
N LEU A 91 11.58 2.59 -12.76
CA LEU A 91 12.65 2.37 -11.79
C LEU A 91 14.02 2.20 -12.44
N GLY A 92 14.09 2.00 -13.76
CA GLY A 92 15.32 1.68 -14.45
C GLY A 92 15.85 0.27 -14.12
N VAL A 93 14.97 -0.64 -13.74
CA VAL A 93 15.31 -2.03 -13.42
C VAL A 93 15.27 -2.88 -14.67
N ASP A 94 16.33 -3.64 -14.92
CA ASP A 94 16.41 -4.61 -16.01
C ASP A 94 15.76 -5.93 -15.57
N ILE A 95 14.68 -6.30 -16.25
CA ILE A 95 13.96 -7.57 -16.05
C ILE A 95 14.05 -8.50 -17.27
N GLY A 96 14.89 -8.17 -18.23
CA GLY A 96 15.01 -8.88 -19.51
C GLY A 96 13.99 -8.40 -20.53
N ALA A 97 13.05 -9.28 -20.93
CA ALA A 97 12.00 -8.91 -21.87
C ALA A 97 10.94 -8.02 -21.20
N LEU A 98 10.71 -6.83 -21.77
CA LEU A 98 9.63 -5.95 -21.36
C LEU A 98 8.38 -6.18 -22.22
N ALA A 99 7.21 -6.17 -21.61
CA ALA A 99 5.94 -6.12 -22.33
C ALA A 99 5.78 -4.77 -23.07
N PRO A 100 5.02 -4.74 -24.18
CA PRO A 100 4.71 -3.48 -24.85
C PRO A 100 4.09 -2.45 -23.92
N ALA A 101 4.35 -1.16 -24.16
CA ALA A 101 3.77 -0.07 -23.39
C ALA A 101 2.24 -0.07 -23.54
N ASP A 102 1.55 0.04 -22.40
CA ASP A 102 0.09 0.14 -22.31
C ASP A 102 -0.28 1.47 -21.65
N ARG A 103 -1.03 2.30 -22.37
CA ARG A 103 -1.39 3.65 -21.89
C ARG A 103 -2.24 3.59 -20.61
N ASN A 104 -3.13 2.61 -20.48
CA ASN A 104 -3.96 2.47 -19.27
C ASN A 104 -3.10 2.08 -18.07
N VAL A 105 -2.20 1.13 -18.25
CA VAL A 105 -1.24 0.70 -17.21
C VAL A 105 -0.31 1.84 -16.85
N ASP A 106 0.28 2.52 -17.82
CA ASP A 106 1.20 3.63 -17.58
C ASP A 106 0.54 4.81 -16.88
N GLY A 107 -0.76 4.98 -17.06
CA GLY A 107 -1.56 6.00 -16.37
C GLY A 107 -1.84 5.68 -14.89
N VAL A 108 -1.85 4.39 -14.51
CA VAL A 108 -2.08 3.93 -13.14
C VAL A 108 -0.77 3.82 -12.35
N VAL A 109 0.30 3.44 -12.98
CA VAL A 109 1.65 3.31 -12.43
C VAL A 109 2.30 4.68 -12.33
#